data_e680aba14f3b29bb727c7c25bcac4db1
#
_entry.id   e680aba14f3b29bb727c7c25bcac4db1
#
_cell.length_a   1.000
_cell.length_b   1.000
_cell.length_c   1.000
_cell.angle_alpha   90.00
_cell.angle_beta   90.00
_cell.angle_gamma   90.00
#
_symmetry.space_group_name_H-M   'P 1'
#
loop_
_entity.id
_entity.type
_entity.pdbx_description
1 polymer ?
#
loop_
_entity_poly.entity_id
_entity_poly.type
_entity_poly.pdbx_seq_one_letter_code
_entity_poly.pdbx_strand_id
1 'polypeptide(L)'
;MAEQGKRRWWRLADGIREGRIELMYRRHAAEMSNADIAAEVVATALIHAVVGRVMALLVSEGRAWDPGLENLWIHTDNDGGIDWAGLADTTIRVVDGDVLAGEPGVVALPCEPALYVWLAHRCEPALSLIQHAMAHCAGLSERRFWTLVGESIVGAATYVPALARTNSIEGARRGQAMIAALEERGLPVRRTCFVR
;
A
#
# COMPACT_ATOMS: atom_id res chain seq x y z
N MET A 1 13.02 20.22 15.78
CA MET A 1 11.96 20.25 14.74
C MET A 1 12.45 20.72 13.36
N ALA A 2 13.44 21.61 13.24
CA ALA A 2 13.91 22.12 11.91
C ALA A 2 14.71 21.09 11.07
N GLU A 3 15.31 20.07 11.66
CA GLU A 3 16.12 19.06 10.95
C GLU A 3 15.27 17.93 10.33
N GLN A 4 14.13 17.61 10.91
CA GLN A 4 13.22 16.55 10.42
C GLN A 4 12.62 16.89 9.03
N GLY A 5 12.41 18.17 8.72
CA GLY A 5 11.90 18.62 7.43
C GLY A 5 12.90 18.51 6.26
N LYS A 6 14.20 18.33 6.54
CA LYS A 6 15.25 18.22 5.51
C LYS A 6 15.55 16.80 5.06
N ARG A 7 15.10 15.81 5.81
CA ARG A 7 15.35 14.39 5.52
C ARG A 7 14.33 13.88 4.51
N ARG A 8 14.70 13.80 3.24
CA ARG A 8 13.82 13.38 2.15
C ARG A 8 13.50 11.89 2.20
N TRP A 9 14.48 11.03 2.51
CA TRP A 9 14.28 9.58 2.68
C TRP A 9 14.09 9.22 4.15
N TRP A 10 13.05 8.47 4.45
CA TRP A 10 12.77 7.98 5.79
C TRP A 10 12.09 6.60 5.75
N ARG A 11 12.38 5.78 6.73
CA ARG A 11 11.68 4.51 6.91
C ARG A 11 10.25 4.79 7.34
N LEU A 12 9.29 4.04 6.81
CA LEU A 12 7.87 4.23 7.17
C LEU A 12 7.65 4.10 8.69
N ALA A 13 8.24 3.07 9.31
CA ALA A 13 8.16 2.86 10.76
C ALA A 13 8.69 4.06 11.57
N ASP A 14 9.82 4.64 11.15
CA ASP A 14 10.43 5.77 11.83
C ASP A 14 9.60 7.03 11.62
N GLY A 15 9.14 7.27 10.39
CA GLY A 15 8.34 8.45 10.06
C GLY A 15 7.00 8.49 10.79
N ILE A 16 6.35 7.35 11.01
CA ILE A 16 5.14 7.25 11.83
C ILE A 16 5.44 7.70 13.26
N ARG A 17 6.51 7.18 13.88
CA ARG A 17 6.92 7.55 15.25
C ARG A 17 7.34 9.01 15.38
N GLU A 18 7.94 9.58 14.33
CA GLU A 18 8.37 10.98 14.26
C GLU A 18 7.23 11.96 13.95
N GLY A 19 5.99 11.49 13.75
CA GLY A 19 4.84 12.34 13.41
C GLY A 19 4.88 12.92 11.98
N ARG A 20 5.59 12.26 11.04
CA ARG A 20 5.71 12.75 9.65
C ARG A 20 4.39 12.70 8.90
N ILE A 21 3.53 11.73 9.20
CA ILE A 21 2.19 11.66 8.60
C ILE A 21 1.36 12.88 8.99
N GLU A 22 1.38 13.27 10.27
CA GLU A 22 0.71 14.48 10.74
C GLU A 22 1.28 15.74 10.08
N LEU A 23 2.60 15.81 9.90
CA LEU A 23 3.24 16.93 9.21
C LEU A 23 2.82 17.01 7.74
N MET A 24 2.74 15.90 7.04
CA MET A 24 2.25 15.82 5.65
C MET A 24 0.79 16.30 5.59
N TYR A 25 -0.07 15.79 6.47
CA TYR A 25 -1.47 16.21 6.53
C TYR A 25 -1.59 17.73 6.75
N ARG A 26 -0.88 18.29 7.73
CA ARG A 26 -0.93 19.74 8.03
C ARG A 26 -0.52 20.60 6.83
N ARG A 27 0.46 20.17 6.04
CA ARG A 27 0.88 20.87 4.82
C ARG A 27 -0.23 20.85 3.78
N HIS A 28 -0.78 19.67 3.46
CA HIS A 28 -1.87 19.56 2.49
C HIS A 28 -3.13 20.31 2.96
N ALA A 29 -3.46 20.26 4.25
CA ALA A 29 -4.59 20.98 4.80
C ALA A 29 -4.42 22.51 4.74
N ALA A 30 -3.18 23.01 4.79
CA ALA A 30 -2.91 24.44 4.64
C ALA A 30 -3.08 24.93 3.17
N GLU A 31 -2.90 24.02 2.20
CA GLU A 31 -3.01 24.33 0.77
C GLU A 31 -4.42 24.07 0.22
N MET A 32 -5.16 23.16 0.83
CA MET A 32 -6.48 22.75 0.40
C MET A 32 -7.59 23.46 1.21
N SER A 33 -8.65 23.82 0.54
CA SER A 33 -9.82 24.44 1.20
C SER A 33 -10.65 23.46 2.05
N ASN A 34 -10.38 22.15 1.95
CA ASN A 34 -11.14 21.09 2.61
C ASN A 34 -10.19 20.11 3.31
N ALA A 35 -10.28 20.06 4.65
CA ALA A 35 -9.45 19.20 5.48
C ALA A 35 -9.68 17.69 5.24
N ASP A 36 -10.91 17.28 4.92
CA ASP A 36 -11.24 15.88 4.66
C ASP A 36 -10.63 15.41 3.35
N ILE A 37 -10.63 16.27 2.32
CA ILE A 37 -9.96 15.99 1.05
C ILE A 37 -8.44 15.88 1.27
N ALA A 38 -7.84 16.78 2.04
CA ALA A 38 -6.43 16.71 2.38
C ALA A 38 -6.07 15.38 3.08
N ALA A 39 -6.93 14.92 4.00
CA ALA A 39 -6.74 13.65 4.68
C ALA A 39 -6.82 12.46 3.72
N GLU A 40 -7.77 12.44 2.80
CA GLU A 40 -7.89 11.38 1.79
C GLU A 40 -6.70 11.38 0.82
N VAL A 41 -6.20 12.53 0.40
CA VAL A 41 -5.00 12.64 -0.47
C VAL A 41 -3.78 12.04 0.22
N VAL A 42 -3.51 12.42 1.46
CA VAL A 42 -2.36 11.89 2.23
C VAL A 42 -2.52 10.39 2.49
N ALA A 43 -3.71 9.95 2.91
CA ALA A 43 -3.98 8.53 3.11
C ALA A 43 -3.75 7.72 1.82
N THR A 44 -4.28 8.21 0.68
CA THR A 44 -4.12 7.55 -0.62
C THR A 44 -2.65 7.46 -1.03
N ALA A 45 -1.86 8.52 -0.85
CA ALA A 45 -0.43 8.51 -1.16
C ALA A 45 0.33 7.48 -0.32
N LEU A 46 0.04 7.38 0.98
CA LEU A 46 0.64 6.39 1.88
C LEU A 46 0.18 4.96 1.54
N ILE A 47 -1.10 4.76 1.24
CA ILE A 47 -1.64 3.47 0.79
C ILE A 47 -0.93 3.03 -0.50
N HIS A 48 -0.75 3.92 -1.46
CA HIS A 48 -0.02 3.61 -2.69
C HIS A 48 1.46 3.27 -2.43
N ALA A 49 2.10 3.89 -1.45
CA ALA A 49 3.46 3.54 -1.07
C ALA A 49 3.58 2.10 -0.52
N VAL A 50 2.56 1.62 0.20
CA VAL A 50 2.51 0.24 0.74
C VAL A 50 2.01 -0.74 -0.31
N VAL A 51 0.83 -0.48 -0.88
CA VAL A 51 0.07 -1.43 -1.70
C VAL A 51 0.42 -1.31 -3.18
N GLY A 52 0.66 -0.10 -3.68
CA GLY A 52 0.77 0.16 -5.12
C GLY A 52 1.89 -0.62 -5.80
N ARG A 53 3.10 -0.66 -5.20
CA ARG A 53 4.23 -1.43 -5.75
C ARG A 53 3.98 -2.93 -5.73
N VAL A 54 3.46 -3.42 -4.61
CA VAL A 54 3.16 -4.84 -4.44
C VAL A 54 2.10 -5.26 -5.45
N MET A 55 1.05 -4.48 -5.58
CA MET A 55 -0.02 -4.78 -6.51
C MET A 55 0.42 -4.73 -7.97
N ALA A 56 1.31 -3.80 -8.33
CA ALA A 56 1.81 -3.72 -9.71
C ALA A 56 2.50 -5.03 -10.13
N LEU A 57 3.39 -5.56 -9.30
CA LEU A 57 4.08 -6.82 -9.57
C LEU A 57 3.14 -8.04 -9.45
N LEU A 58 2.27 -8.03 -8.44
CA LEU A 58 1.32 -9.12 -8.21
C LEU A 58 0.37 -9.30 -9.39
N VAL A 59 -0.27 -8.24 -9.85
CA VAL A 59 -1.30 -8.33 -10.90
C VAL A 59 -0.71 -8.63 -12.28
N SER A 60 0.52 -8.16 -12.57
CA SER A 60 1.18 -8.43 -13.84
C SER A 60 1.87 -9.78 -13.89
N GLU A 61 2.54 -10.20 -12.82
CA GLU A 61 3.45 -11.33 -12.85
C GLU A 61 3.12 -12.45 -11.83
N GLY A 62 2.23 -12.20 -10.86
CA GLY A 62 1.95 -13.17 -9.79
C GLY A 62 3.07 -13.28 -8.76
N ARG A 63 3.90 -12.25 -8.64
CA ARG A 63 5.05 -12.17 -7.74
C ARG A 63 4.88 -11.01 -6.77
N ALA A 64 5.63 -10.99 -5.68
CA ALA A 64 5.53 -9.89 -4.73
C ALA A 64 6.85 -9.57 -4.01
N TRP A 65 7.08 -8.28 -3.75
CA TRP A 65 8.02 -7.83 -2.74
C TRP A 65 7.36 -7.79 -1.36
N ASP A 66 8.19 -7.72 -0.33
CA ASP A 66 7.71 -7.60 1.05
C ASP A 66 7.24 -6.16 1.35
N PRO A 67 5.93 -5.93 1.58
CA PRO A 67 5.38 -4.64 1.97
C PRO A 67 5.46 -4.39 3.49
N GLY A 68 6.20 -5.18 4.22
CA GLY A 68 6.35 -5.04 5.67
C GLY A 68 6.83 -3.66 6.08
N LEU A 69 6.32 -3.18 7.21
CA LEU A 69 6.56 -1.84 7.75
C LEU A 69 8.05 -1.48 7.82
N GLU A 70 8.88 -2.43 8.22
CA GLU A 70 10.33 -2.28 8.37
C GLU A 70 11.08 -2.23 7.04
N ASN A 71 10.45 -2.73 5.97
CA ASN A 71 11.05 -2.80 4.64
C ASN A 71 10.78 -1.55 3.79
N LEU A 72 9.81 -0.74 4.17
CA LEU A 72 9.36 0.39 3.37
C LEU A 72 10.12 1.68 3.69
N TRP A 73 10.62 2.31 2.63
CA TRP A 73 11.19 3.65 2.64
C TRP A 73 10.31 4.59 1.83
N ILE A 74 10.13 5.79 2.34
CA ILE A 74 9.36 6.85 1.69
C ILE A 74 10.33 7.98 1.33
N HIS A 75 10.19 8.50 0.12
CA HIS A 75 10.81 9.75 -0.30
C HIS A 75 9.74 10.82 -0.43
N THR A 76 10.03 11.98 0.12
CA THR A 76 9.17 13.15 0.02
C THR A 76 9.86 14.22 -0.81
N ASP A 77 9.10 14.85 -1.70
CA ASP A 77 9.54 16.01 -2.49
C ASP A 77 9.69 17.29 -1.63
N ASN A 78 9.94 18.41 -2.31
CA ASN A 78 10.11 19.72 -1.63
C ASN A 78 8.79 20.21 -1.01
N ASP A 79 7.67 19.85 -1.57
CA ASP A 79 6.32 20.27 -1.17
C ASP A 79 5.74 19.32 -0.10
N GLY A 80 6.46 18.25 0.22
CA GLY A 80 6.10 17.26 1.25
C GLY A 80 5.18 16.16 0.73
N GLY A 81 4.96 16.09 -0.58
CA GLY A 81 4.29 14.97 -1.23
C GLY A 81 5.18 13.72 -1.29
N ILE A 82 4.56 12.55 -1.38
CA ILE A 82 5.29 11.30 -1.64
C ILE A 82 5.47 11.17 -3.15
N ASP A 83 6.71 11.24 -3.61
CA ASP A 83 7.06 11.03 -5.02
C ASP A 83 7.70 9.66 -5.28
N TRP A 84 8.20 9.00 -4.24
CA TRP A 84 8.82 7.69 -4.36
C TRP A 84 8.66 6.83 -3.11
N ALA A 85 8.52 5.52 -3.32
CA ALA A 85 8.62 4.51 -2.26
C ALA A 85 9.70 3.49 -2.63
N GLY A 86 10.55 3.13 -1.68
CA GLY A 86 11.65 2.18 -1.83
C GLY A 86 11.51 0.99 -0.90
N LEU A 87 12.32 -0.03 -1.15
CA LEU A 87 12.43 -1.23 -0.33
C LEU A 87 13.88 -1.36 0.18
N ALA A 88 14.05 -1.77 1.44
CA ALA A 88 15.35 -2.12 2.01
C ALA A 88 15.79 -3.53 1.55
N ASP A 89 14.87 -4.48 1.62
CA ASP A 89 15.03 -5.85 1.13
C ASP A 89 14.21 -6.02 -0.16
N THR A 90 14.89 -6.37 -1.25
CA THR A 90 14.30 -6.58 -2.57
C THR A 90 14.04 -8.05 -2.89
N THR A 91 14.08 -8.93 -1.90
CA THR A 91 13.74 -10.35 -2.06
C THR A 91 12.32 -10.50 -2.61
N ILE A 92 12.21 -11.24 -3.72
CA ILE A 92 10.94 -11.49 -4.40
C ILE A 92 10.32 -12.79 -3.87
N ARG A 93 9.01 -12.78 -3.63
CA ARG A 93 8.21 -13.99 -3.35
C ARG A 93 7.53 -14.40 -4.63
N VAL A 94 7.66 -15.68 -4.94
CA VAL A 94 7.08 -16.34 -6.13
C VAL A 94 6.29 -17.56 -5.69
N VAL A 95 5.47 -18.11 -6.57
CA VAL A 95 4.85 -19.43 -6.31
C VAL A 95 5.75 -20.55 -6.79
N ASP A 96 5.58 -21.74 -6.23
CA ASP A 96 6.29 -22.92 -6.70
C ASP A 96 6.05 -23.16 -8.21
N GLY A 97 7.11 -23.49 -8.94
CA GLY A 97 7.07 -23.61 -10.40
C GLY A 97 7.28 -22.29 -11.18
N ASP A 98 7.44 -21.14 -10.50
CA ASP A 98 7.84 -19.90 -11.17
C ASP A 98 9.26 -20.03 -11.76
N VAL A 99 9.49 -19.38 -12.90
CA VAL A 99 10.79 -19.43 -13.61
C VAL A 99 11.95 -18.86 -12.79
N LEU A 100 11.68 -18.03 -11.80
CA LEU A 100 12.68 -17.46 -10.87
C LEU A 100 12.88 -18.32 -9.62
N ALA A 101 12.12 -19.41 -9.44
CA ALA A 101 12.25 -20.24 -8.24
C ALA A 101 13.65 -20.86 -8.18
N GLY A 102 14.32 -20.67 -7.03
CA GLY A 102 15.70 -21.12 -6.82
C GLY A 102 16.79 -20.09 -7.14
N GLU A 103 16.45 -18.95 -7.74
CA GLU A 103 17.40 -17.86 -7.96
C GLU A 103 17.74 -17.13 -6.65
N PRO A 104 18.97 -16.57 -6.53
CA PRO A 104 19.34 -15.74 -5.39
C PRO A 104 18.37 -14.56 -5.20
N GLY A 105 17.95 -14.30 -3.96
CA GLY A 105 16.99 -13.24 -3.64
C GLY A 105 15.53 -13.58 -3.99
N VAL A 106 15.24 -14.87 -4.22
CA VAL A 106 13.88 -15.36 -4.49
C VAL A 106 13.47 -16.40 -3.45
N VAL A 107 12.25 -16.26 -2.95
CA VAL A 107 11.63 -17.22 -2.01
C VAL A 107 10.37 -17.78 -2.64
N ALA A 108 10.33 -19.09 -2.84
CA ALA A 108 9.16 -19.78 -3.35
C ALA A 108 8.15 -20.06 -2.22
N LEU A 109 6.89 -19.80 -2.49
CA LEU A 109 5.75 -20.14 -1.66
C LEU A 109 5.01 -21.32 -2.31
N PRO A 110 4.36 -22.19 -1.52
CA PRO A 110 3.83 -23.46 -2.02
C PRO A 110 2.71 -23.30 -3.05
N CYS A 111 1.98 -22.19 -3.02
CA CYS A 111 0.88 -21.93 -3.95
C CYS A 111 0.46 -20.47 -3.94
N GLU A 112 -0.32 -20.07 -4.91
CA GLU A 112 -0.81 -18.70 -5.06
C GLU A 112 -1.67 -18.23 -3.86
N PRO A 113 -2.59 -19.02 -3.27
CA PRO A 113 -3.27 -18.64 -2.03
C PRO A 113 -2.32 -18.31 -0.87
N ALA A 114 -1.23 -19.07 -0.73
CA ALA A 114 -0.22 -18.78 0.30
C ALA A 114 0.47 -17.41 0.09
N LEU A 115 0.66 -17.00 -1.17
CA LEU A 115 1.19 -15.68 -1.49
C LEU A 115 0.22 -14.56 -1.06
N TYR A 116 -1.09 -14.72 -1.30
CA TYR A 116 -2.08 -13.71 -0.89
C TYR A 116 -2.21 -13.61 0.63
N VAL A 117 -2.25 -14.75 1.33
CA VAL A 117 -2.29 -14.78 2.80
C VAL A 117 -1.04 -14.11 3.39
N TRP A 118 0.14 -14.42 2.85
CA TRP A 118 1.40 -13.82 3.27
C TRP A 118 1.39 -12.31 3.01
N LEU A 119 0.98 -11.86 1.83
CA LEU A 119 0.89 -10.44 1.48
C LEU A 119 -0.07 -9.68 2.40
N ALA A 120 -1.28 -10.22 2.63
CA ALA A 120 -2.24 -9.60 3.52
C ALA A 120 -1.68 -9.46 4.94
N HIS A 121 -1.00 -10.49 5.44
CA HIS A 121 -0.33 -10.47 6.74
C HIS A 121 0.79 -9.41 6.81
N ARG A 122 1.53 -9.20 5.73
CA ARG A 122 2.63 -8.22 5.69
C ARG A 122 2.15 -6.79 5.49
N CYS A 123 1.07 -6.57 4.72
CA CYS A 123 0.48 -5.24 4.50
C CYS A 123 -0.24 -4.70 5.74
N GLU A 124 -0.97 -5.56 6.46
CA GLU A 124 -1.86 -5.14 7.55
C GLU A 124 -1.17 -4.29 8.62
N PRO A 125 0.00 -4.65 9.19
CA PRO A 125 0.63 -3.83 10.24
C PRO A 125 1.00 -2.43 9.74
N ALA A 126 1.51 -2.32 8.51
CA ALA A 126 1.87 -1.03 7.92
C ALA A 126 0.63 -0.16 7.70
N LEU A 127 -0.43 -0.73 7.10
CA LEU A 127 -1.68 -0.03 6.84
C LEU A 127 -2.40 0.36 8.13
N SER A 128 -2.44 -0.52 9.13
CA SER A 128 -3.08 -0.24 10.42
C SER A 128 -2.39 0.91 11.18
N LEU A 129 -1.06 0.96 11.14
CA LEU A 129 -0.31 2.07 11.75
C LEU A 129 -0.54 3.39 11.01
N ILE A 130 -0.61 3.37 9.68
CA ILE A 130 -0.96 4.55 8.88
C ILE A 130 -2.39 4.99 9.22
N GLN A 131 -3.35 4.07 9.25
CA GLN A 131 -4.74 4.34 9.62
C GLN A 131 -4.83 5.01 11.01
N HIS A 132 -4.13 4.44 11.99
CA HIS A 132 -4.10 5.00 13.34
C HIS A 132 -3.50 6.42 13.36
N ALA A 133 -2.40 6.67 12.67
CA ALA A 133 -1.82 7.99 12.55
C ALA A 133 -2.75 8.99 11.84
N MET A 134 -3.45 8.56 10.79
CA MET A 134 -4.43 9.39 10.07
C MET A 134 -5.67 9.71 10.90
N ALA A 135 -6.11 8.80 11.77
CA ALA A 135 -7.25 9.03 12.66
C ALA A 135 -7.04 10.22 13.63
N HIS A 136 -5.79 10.56 13.93
CA HIS A 136 -5.44 11.73 14.73
C HIS A 136 -5.35 13.04 13.92
N CYS A 137 -5.30 12.95 12.61
CA CYS A 137 -5.08 14.13 11.75
C CYS A 137 -6.38 14.82 11.33
N ALA A 138 -7.40 14.03 10.98
CA ALA A 138 -8.69 14.54 10.48
C ALA A 138 -9.78 13.50 10.66
N GLY A 139 -11.01 13.87 10.34
CA GLY A 139 -12.20 13.02 10.45
C GLY A 139 -12.23 11.82 9.47
N LEU A 140 -11.09 11.35 8.98
CA LEU A 140 -11.03 10.15 8.13
C LEU A 140 -11.42 8.93 8.95
N SER A 141 -12.61 8.39 8.69
CA SER A 141 -13.09 7.21 9.38
C SER A 141 -12.25 5.97 8.99
N GLU A 142 -12.10 5.04 9.94
CA GLU A 142 -11.43 3.75 9.69
C GLU A 142 -12.02 3.05 8.46
N ARG A 143 -13.34 3.03 8.35
CA ARG A 143 -14.03 2.44 7.19
C ARG A 143 -13.64 3.11 5.87
N ARG A 144 -13.53 4.45 5.84
CA ARG A 144 -13.12 5.16 4.62
C ARG A 144 -11.68 4.83 4.25
N PHE A 145 -10.79 4.76 5.24
CA PHE A 145 -9.40 4.37 5.02
C PHE A 145 -9.30 2.98 4.37
N TRP A 146 -9.97 1.97 4.94
CA TRP A 146 -9.94 0.62 4.36
C TRP A 146 -10.63 0.54 3.00
N THR A 147 -11.66 1.35 2.76
CA THR A 147 -12.25 1.49 1.42
C THR A 147 -11.23 2.03 0.40
N LEU A 148 -10.41 3.02 0.78
CA LEU A 148 -9.33 3.53 -0.08
C LEU A 148 -8.28 2.45 -0.39
N VAL A 149 -7.96 1.57 0.57
CA VAL A 149 -7.09 0.41 0.33
C VAL A 149 -7.70 -0.48 -0.75
N GLY A 150 -8.97 -0.85 -0.63
CA GLY A 150 -9.67 -1.66 -1.62
C GLY A 150 -9.74 -0.99 -3.00
N GLU A 151 -10.04 0.31 -3.04
CA GLU A 151 -10.06 1.11 -4.27
C GLU A 151 -8.68 1.12 -4.95
N SER A 152 -7.58 1.20 -4.18
CA SER A 152 -6.21 1.14 -4.69
C SER A 152 -5.87 -0.23 -5.29
N ILE A 153 -6.31 -1.33 -4.67
CA ILE A 153 -6.12 -2.69 -5.19
C ILE A 153 -6.91 -2.88 -6.50
N VAL A 154 -8.18 -2.47 -6.54
CA VAL A 154 -9.02 -2.56 -7.75
C VAL A 154 -8.43 -1.70 -8.87
N GLY A 155 -7.98 -0.49 -8.55
CA GLY A 155 -7.33 0.40 -9.51
C GLY A 155 -6.08 -0.23 -10.11
N ALA A 156 -5.19 -0.78 -9.28
CA ALA A 156 -4.00 -1.47 -9.74
C ALA A 156 -4.35 -2.68 -10.63
N ALA A 157 -5.30 -3.51 -10.19
CA ALA A 157 -5.74 -4.70 -10.93
C ALA A 157 -6.39 -4.38 -12.29
N THR A 158 -6.94 -3.18 -12.43
CA THR A 158 -7.57 -2.71 -13.67
C THR A 158 -6.56 -2.06 -14.61
N TYR A 159 -5.78 -1.12 -14.11
CA TYR A 159 -4.95 -0.25 -14.95
C TYR A 159 -3.55 -0.82 -15.22
N VAL A 160 -2.92 -1.50 -14.25
CA VAL A 160 -1.55 -1.99 -14.43
C VAL A 160 -1.46 -3.03 -15.55
N PRO A 161 -2.31 -4.06 -15.63
CA PRO A 161 -2.26 -5.01 -16.73
C PRO A 161 -2.50 -4.37 -18.10
N ALA A 162 -3.40 -3.39 -18.18
CA ALA A 162 -3.68 -2.67 -19.42
C ALA A 162 -2.46 -1.85 -19.88
N LEU A 163 -1.80 -1.13 -18.97
CA LEU A 163 -0.60 -0.34 -19.26
C LEU A 163 0.62 -1.22 -19.57
N ALA A 164 0.79 -2.31 -18.83
CA ALA A 164 1.88 -3.27 -19.02
C ALA A 164 1.64 -4.24 -20.19
N ARG A 165 0.46 -4.21 -20.83
CA ARG A 165 0.03 -5.14 -21.88
C ARG A 165 0.10 -6.60 -21.44
N THR A 166 -0.23 -6.86 -20.19
CA THR A 166 -0.34 -8.22 -19.62
C THR A 166 -1.80 -8.67 -19.58
N ASN A 167 -2.06 -9.87 -19.05
CA ASN A 167 -3.41 -10.44 -19.02
C ASN A 167 -4.30 -9.73 -18.00
N SER A 168 -5.25 -8.93 -18.48
CA SER A 168 -6.18 -8.16 -17.63
C SER A 168 -7.14 -9.04 -16.83
N ILE A 169 -7.53 -10.22 -17.35
CA ILE A 169 -8.41 -11.16 -16.65
C ILE A 169 -7.67 -11.72 -15.44
N GLU A 170 -6.42 -12.12 -15.65
CA GLU A 170 -5.57 -12.64 -14.59
C GLU A 170 -5.24 -11.56 -13.54
N GLY A 171 -4.98 -10.33 -13.98
CA GLY A 171 -4.78 -9.20 -13.09
C GLY A 171 -6.01 -8.93 -12.21
N ALA A 172 -7.21 -8.94 -12.79
CA ALA A 172 -8.45 -8.79 -12.04
C ALA A 172 -8.68 -9.92 -11.04
N ARG A 173 -8.41 -11.19 -11.42
CA ARG A 173 -8.49 -12.35 -10.53
C ARG A 173 -7.56 -12.20 -9.32
N ARG A 174 -6.31 -11.81 -9.55
CA ARG A 174 -5.30 -11.58 -8.50
C ARG A 174 -5.70 -10.44 -7.57
N GLY A 175 -6.24 -9.35 -8.13
CA GLY A 175 -6.78 -8.25 -7.34
C GLY A 175 -7.92 -8.67 -6.42
N GLN A 176 -8.87 -9.47 -6.92
CA GLN A 176 -9.97 -10.02 -6.12
C GLN A 176 -9.47 -10.98 -5.03
N ALA A 177 -8.49 -11.83 -5.32
CA ALA A 177 -7.89 -12.73 -4.35
C ALA A 177 -7.18 -11.95 -3.21
N MET A 178 -6.48 -10.86 -3.53
CA MET A 178 -5.86 -10.01 -2.52
C MET A 178 -6.90 -9.32 -1.63
N ILE A 179 -8.01 -8.82 -2.20
CA ILE A 179 -9.13 -8.26 -1.43
C ILE A 179 -9.70 -9.32 -0.50
N ALA A 180 -9.97 -10.54 -0.99
CA ALA A 180 -10.49 -11.63 -0.19
C ALA A 180 -9.55 -11.98 0.98
N ALA A 181 -8.24 -12.03 0.75
CA ALA A 181 -7.25 -12.29 1.80
C ALA A 181 -7.22 -11.22 2.90
N LEU A 182 -7.45 -9.95 2.55
CA LEU A 182 -7.59 -8.87 3.54
C LEU A 182 -8.91 -8.97 4.31
N GLU A 183 -10.02 -9.34 3.65
CA GLU A 183 -11.32 -9.55 4.31
C GLU A 183 -11.30 -10.74 5.28
N GLU A 184 -10.61 -11.83 4.95
CA GLU A 184 -10.40 -12.96 5.86
C GLU A 184 -9.66 -12.57 7.14
N ARG A 185 -8.91 -11.48 7.12
CA ARG A 185 -8.28 -10.86 8.29
C ARG A 185 -9.19 -9.86 9.02
N GLY A 186 -10.43 -9.71 8.59
CA GLY A 186 -11.43 -8.82 9.19
C GLY A 186 -11.33 -7.35 8.73
N LEU A 187 -10.55 -7.04 7.69
CA LEU A 187 -10.35 -5.68 7.21
C LEU A 187 -11.47 -5.28 6.22
N PRO A 188 -12.20 -4.18 6.44
CA PRO A 188 -13.39 -3.81 5.66
C PRO A 188 -13.01 -3.09 4.35
N VAL A 189 -12.25 -3.76 3.47
CA VAL A 189 -11.71 -3.20 2.22
C VAL A 189 -12.74 -3.04 1.11
N ARG A 190 -13.89 -3.73 1.17
CA ARG A 190 -14.97 -3.57 0.18
C ARG A 190 -15.92 -2.44 0.55
N ARG A 191 -16.39 -1.70 -0.48
CA ARG A 191 -17.57 -0.85 -0.33
C ARG A 191 -18.77 -1.72 -0.01
N THR A 192 -19.37 -1.56 1.17
CA THR A 192 -20.71 -2.06 1.42
C THR A 192 -21.68 -1.16 0.68
N CYS A 193 -22.20 -1.62 -0.46
CA CYS A 193 -23.39 -1.05 -1.04
C CYS A 193 -24.55 -1.40 -0.10
N PHE A 194 -25.04 -0.42 0.66
CA PHE A 194 -26.38 -0.58 1.24
C PHE A 194 -27.36 -0.50 0.07
N VAL A 195 -27.89 -1.66 -0.33
CA VAL A 195 -29.12 -1.71 -1.14
C VAL A 195 -30.21 -1.14 -0.21
N ARG A 196 -30.69 0.06 -0.51
CA ARG A 196 -31.91 0.61 0.08
C ARG A 196 -33.12 0.00 -0.59
#